data_9ad8662c6de637f08dd6f39813e6f27b
#
_entry.id   9ad8662c6de637f08dd6f39813e6f27b
#
_cell.length_a   1.000
_cell.length_b   1.000
_cell.length_c   1.000
_cell.angle_alpha   90.00
_cell.angle_beta   90.00
_cell.angle_gamma   90.00
#
_symmetry.space_group_name_H-M   'P 1'
#
loop_
_entity.id
_entity.type
_entity.pdbx_description
1 polymer ?
#
loop_
_entity_poly.entity_id
_entity_poly.type
_entity_poly.pdbx_seq_one_letter_code
_entity_poly.pdbx_strand_id
1 'polypeptide(L)'
;MILFLSNIGQVRVNSISPGWIDTDFIEYTRADAVQQPVHRVGNPMDIANMVLFLCSEKAGFITGENICIDGGMTKQMIYHGDCDWTLDMSSDMTSKKID
;
A
#
# COMPACT_ATOMS: atom_id res chain seq x y z
N MET A 1 0.41 -7.86 8.37
CA MET A 1 -0.24 -8.84 7.51
C MET A 1 -1.62 -9.15 8.02
N ILE A 2 -2.59 -9.20 7.13
CA ILE A 2 -3.97 -9.49 7.48
C ILE A 2 -4.39 -10.73 6.71
N LEU A 3 -4.92 -11.72 7.44
CA LEU A 3 -5.36 -12.98 6.83
C LEU A 3 -6.87 -12.99 6.67
N PHE A 4 -7.32 -13.49 5.53
CA PHE A 4 -8.74 -13.63 5.26
C PHE A 4 -9.08 -15.06 4.94
N LEU A 5 -10.20 -15.51 5.49
CA LEU A 5 -10.76 -16.81 5.22
C LEU A 5 -12.06 -16.60 4.48
N SER A 6 -12.20 -17.27 3.37
CA SER A 6 -13.46 -17.26 2.63
C SER A 6 -13.95 -18.68 2.51
N ASN A 7 -15.23 -18.86 2.73
CA ASN A 7 -15.83 -20.18 2.81
C ASN A 7 -16.88 -20.34 1.71
N ILE A 8 -16.43 -20.48 0.48
CA ILE A 8 -17.30 -20.73 -0.65
C ILE A 8 -16.97 -22.12 -1.16
N GLY A 9 -17.80 -23.09 -0.74
CA GLY A 9 -17.54 -24.50 -1.04
C GLY A 9 -16.36 -25.04 -0.27
N GLN A 10 -15.18 -24.47 -0.49
CA GLN A 10 -13.97 -24.81 0.24
C GLN A 10 -13.41 -23.53 0.87
N VAL A 11 -12.55 -23.72 1.85
CA VAL A 11 -11.92 -22.59 2.53
C VAL A 11 -10.76 -22.09 1.66
N ARG A 12 -10.77 -20.80 1.41
CA ARG A 12 -9.64 -20.11 0.78
C ARG A 12 -8.96 -19.24 1.81
N VAL A 13 -7.65 -19.13 1.73
CA VAL A 13 -6.86 -18.33 2.66
C VAL A 13 -5.93 -17.43 1.86
N ASN A 14 -6.08 -16.14 2.07
CA ASN A 14 -5.21 -15.15 1.48
C ASN A 14 -4.76 -14.18 2.55
N SER A 15 -3.71 -13.43 2.27
CA SER A 15 -3.22 -12.43 3.22
C SER A 15 -3.02 -11.09 2.52
N ILE A 16 -3.05 -10.03 3.30
CA ILE A 16 -2.79 -8.69 2.81
C ILE A 16 -1.64 -8.11 3.61
N SER A 17 -0.71 -7.49 2.91
CA SER A 17 0.38 -6.74 3.50
C SER A 17 0.17 -5.27 3.19
N PRO A 18 -0.38 -4.49 4.12
CA PRO A 18 -0.59 -3.07 3.88
C PRO A 18 0.73 -2.30 3.94
N GLY A 19 0.79 -1.23 3.17
CA GLY A 19 1.85 -0.26 3.33
C GLY A 19 1.46 0.78 4.37
N TRP A 20 1.78 2.04 4.08
CA TRP A 20 1.44 3.11 5.00
C TRP A 20 -0.03 3.49 4.85
N ILE A 21 -0.80 3.19 5.87
CA ILE A 21 -2.23 3.47 5.92
C ILE A 21 -2.48 4.45 7.04
N ASP A 22 -3.07 5.59 6.71
CA ASP A 22 -3.42 6.60 7.70
C ASP A 22 -4.73 6.19 8.37
N THR A 23 -4.63 5.73 9.60
CA THR A 23 -5.79 5.32 10.38
C THR A 23 -6.27 6.40 11.33
N ASP A 24 -5.48 7.46 11.50
CA ASP A 24 -5.78 8.50 12.48
C ASP A 24 -6.28 9.78 11.84
N PHE A 25 -6.33 9.82 10.53
CA PHE A 25 -6.78 10.99 9.76
C PHE A 25 -5.97 12.24 10.04
N ILE A 26 -4.68 12.06 10.30
CA ILE A 26 -3.78 13.18 10.51
C ILE A 26 -3.18 13.60 9.18
N GLU A 27 -2.75 14.85 9.11
CA GLU A 27 -2.12 15.34 7.89
C GLU A 27 -0.75 14.69 7.70
N TYR A 28 -0.39 14.50 6.46
CA TYR A 28 0.91 13.98 6.10
C TYR A 28 1.60 14.96 5.14
N THR A 29 2.91 14.90 5.11
CA THR A 29 3.70 15.79 4.28
C THR A 29 3.73 15.31 2.83
N ARG A 30 4.18 16.21 1.95
CA ARG A 30 4.39 15.83 0.56
C ARG A 30 5.42 14.70 0.44
N ALA A 31 6.46 14.74 1.28
CA ALA A 31 7.45 13.68 1.27
C ALA A 31 6.83 12.34 1.64
N ASP A 32 5.91 12.34 2.58
CA ASP A 32 5.19 11.13 2.96
C ASP A 32 4.41 10.57 1.78
N ALA A 33 3.72 11.45 1.08
CA ALA A 33 2.89 11.03 -0.05
C ALA A 33 3.74 10.47 -1.20
N VAL A 34 4.87 11.10 -1.49
CA VAL A 34 5.65 10.70 -2.67
C VAL A 34 6.52 9.48 -2.44
N GLN A 35 6.59 8.96 -1.23
CA GLN A 35 7.27 7.69 -1.00
C GLN A 35 6.60 6.56 -1.76
N GLN A 36 5.30 6.65 -1.97
CA GLN A 36 4.58 5.65 -2.74
C GLN A 36 4.46 6.11 -4.20
N PRO A 37 4.68 5.22 -5.15
CA PRO A 37 4.49 5.57 -6.57
C PRO A 37 3.13 6.17 -6.90
N VAL A 38 2.08 5.83 -6.13
CA VAL A 38 0.76 6.43 -6.36
C VAL A 38 0.64 7.83 -5.78
N HIS A 39 1.67 8.30 -5.08
CA HIS A 39 1.79 9.68 -4.58
C HIS A 39 0.73 10.05 -3.56
N ARG A 40 0.35 9.11 -2.74
CA ARG A 40 -0.49 9.38 -1.57
C ARG A 40 -0.30 8.31 -0.52
N VAL A 41 -0.59 8.65 0.70
CA VAL A 41 -0.69 7.69 1.79
C VAL A 41 -2.03 6.96 1.63
N GLY A 42 -2.06 5.69 1.98
CA GLY A 42 -3.28 4.92 1.90
C GLY A 42 -4.27 5.28 2.99
N ASN A 43 -5.50 4.82 2.83
CA ASN A 43 -6.52 4.96 3.85
C ASN A 43 -7.18 3.60 4.10
N PRO A 44 -7.98 3.47 5.17
CA PRO A 44 -8.56 2.17 5.49
C PRO A 44 -9.41 1.56 4.37
N MET A 45 -10.04 2.39 3.54
CA MET A 45 -10.84 1.86 2.43
C MET A 45 -9.99 1.18 1.37
N ASP A 46 -8.73 1.57 1.24
CA ASP A 46 -7.83 0.90 0.30
C ASP A 46 -7.66 -0.57 0.68
N ILE A 47 -7.69 -0.87 1.96
CA ILE A 47 -7.59 -2.24 2.45
C ILE A 47 -8.97 -2.90 2.41
N ALA A 48 -10.00 -2.21 2.88
CA ALA A 48 -11.34 -2.77 2.98
C ALA A 48 -11.88 -3.21 1.62
N ASN A 49 -11.58 -2.48 0.57
CA ASN A 49 -12.04 -2.84 -0.77
C ASN A 49 -11.45 -4.18 -1.21
N MET A 50 -10.20 -4.44 -0.90
CA MET A 50 -9.60 -5.74 -1.23
C MET A 50 -10.16 -6.85 -0.37
N VAL A 51 -10.43 -6.57 0.90
CA VAL A 51 -11.05 -7.55 1.79
C VAL A 51 -12.39 -8.00 1.21
N LEU A 52 -13.21 -7.05 0.82
CA LEU A 52 -14.52 -7.35 0.26
C LEU A 52 -14.40 -8.17 -1.02
N PHE A 53 -13.44 -7.84 -1.87
CA PHE A 53 -13.23 -8.59 -3.10
C PHE A 53 -12.78 -10.03 -2.79
N LEU A 54 -11.81 -10.19 -1.91
CA LEU A 54 -11.27 -11.51 -1.60
C LEU A 54 -12.31 -12.41 -0.94
N CYS A 55 -13.26 -11.84 -0.22
CA CYS A 55 -14.32 -12.59 0.42
C CYS A 55 -15.50 -12.87 -0.51
N SER A 56 -15.45 -12.36 -1.73
CA SER A 56 -16.55 -12.54 -2.67
C SER A 56 -16.32 -13.76 -3.55
N GLU A 57 -17.39 -14.17 -4.25
CA GLU A 57 -17.30 -15.25 -5.22
C GLU A 57 -16.42 -14.90 -6.39
N LYS A 58 -16.24 -13.61 -6.66
CA LYS A 58 -15.39 -13.17 -7.76
C LYS A 58 -13.93 -13.56 -7.55
N ALA A 59 -13.51 -13.76 -6.31
CA ALA A 59 -12.17 -14.19 -5.97
C ALA A 59 -12.09 -15.71 -5.76
N GLY A 60 -13.04 -16.46 -6.30
CA GLY A 60 -13.15 -17.90 -6.04
C GLY A 60 -11.97 -18.73 -6.49
N PHE A 61 -11.15 -18.23 -7.39
CA PHE A 61 -9.97 -18.95 -7.88
C PHE A 61 -8.67 -18.41 -7.27
N ILE A 62 -8.76 -17.55 -6.25
CA ILE A 62 -7.61 -16.94 -5.58
C ILE A 62 -7.48 -17.53 -4.19
N THR A 63 -6.39 -18.23 -3.96
CA THR A 63 -6.08 -18.76 -2.63
C THR A 63 -4.56 -18.87 -2.50
N GLY A 64 -4.07 -18.76 -1.27
CA GLY A 64 -2.64 -18.90 -1.01
C GLY A 64 -1.82 -17.67 -1.42
N GLU A 65 -2.47 -16.55 -1.71
CA GLU A 65 -1.77 -15.35 -2.17
C GLU A 65 -1.57 -14.35 -1.05
N ASN A 66 -0.46 -13.64 -1.13
CA ASN A 66 -0.23 -12.46 -0.32
C ASN A 66 -0.31 -11.24 -1.24
N ILE A 67 -1.19 -10.32 -0.90
CA ILE A 67 -1.44 -9.15 -1.72
C ILE A 67 -0.90 -7.92 -1.01
N CYS A 68 0.05 -7.25 -1.65
CA CYS A 68 0.60 -6.01 -1.12
C CYS A 68 -0.28 -4.84 -1.56
N ILE A 69 -0.72 -4.05 -0.59
CA ILE A 69 -1.51 -2.85 -0.86
C ILE A 69 -0.75 -1.68 -0.27
N ASP A 70 0.20 -1.17 -1.01
CA ASP A 70 1.18 -0.22 -0.51
C ASP A 70 1.46 0.93 -1.49
N GLY A 71 0.60 1.10 -2.48
CA GLY A 71 0.80 2.14 -3.48
C GLY A 71 2.03 1.94 -4.34
N GLY A 72 2.55 0.71 -4.37
CA GLY A 72 3.73 0.38 -5.17
C GLY A 72 5.04 0.52 -4.43
N MET A 73 5.01 0.91 -3.16
CA MET A 73 6.23 1.21 -2.40
C MET A 73 7.24 0.07 -2.40
N THR A 74 6.80 -1.16 -2.23
CA THR A 74 7.70 -2.30 -2.15
C THR A 74 8.23 -2.75 -3.51
N LYS A 75 7.69 -2.22 -4.59
CA LYS A 75 8.09 -2.62 -5.93
C LYS A 75 9.06 -1.65 -6.59
N GLN A 76 9.27 -0.49 -5.99
CA GLN A 76 10.19 0.45 -6.58
C GLN A 76 11.59 0.25 -6.02
N MET A 77 12.58 0.45 -6.90
CA MET A 77 13.97 0.54 -6.48
C MET A 77 14.31 2.01 -6.48
N ILE A 78 14.60 2.55 -5.30
CA ILE A 78 14.86 3.97 -5.16
C ILE A 78 16.35 4.17 -4.98
N TYR A 79 16.97 4.81 -5.95
CA TYR A 79 18.35 5.23 -5.85
C TYR A 79 18.38 6.74 -5.71
N HIS A 80 19.47 7.25 -5.16
CA HIS A 80 19.66 8.69 -5.04
C HIS A 80 19.49 9.35 -6.41
N GLY A 81 18.56 10.29 -6.49
CA GLY A 81 18.24 11.00 -7.72
C GLY A 81 17.09 10.45 -8.53
N ASP A 82 16.64 9.23 -8.25
CA ASP A 82 15.52 8.64 -8.97
C ASP A 82 14.22 9.33 -8.62
N CYS A 83 13.42 9.65 -9.62
CA CYS A 83 12.12 10.31 -9.43
C CYS A 83 12.26 11.56 -8.58
N ASP A 84 13.36 12.28 -8.75
CA ASP A 84 13.68 13.45 -7.93
C ASP A 84 13.86 13.12 -6.45
N TRP A 85 13.97 11.84 -6.10
CA TRP A 85 14.25 11.45 -4.73
C TRP A 85 15.73 11.60 -4.44
N THR A 86 16.04 12.22 -3.34
CA THR A 86 17.43 12.32 -2.89
C THR A 86 17.53 11.88 -1.45
N LEU A 87 18.67 11.29 -1.10
CA LEU A 87 18.95 10.99 0.29
C LEU A 87 19.38 12.30 0.93
N ASP A 88 18.49 12.89 1.69
CA ASP A 88 18.71 14.18 2.30
C ASP A 88 18.66 14.01 3.81
N MET A 89 19.76 14.34 4.44
CA MET A 89 19.87 14.20 5.90
C MET A 89 19.14 15.32 6.64
N SER A 90 18.67 16.34 5.94
CA SER A 90 17.85 17.35 6.58
C SER A 90 16.45 16.81 6.80
N SER A 91 15.66 17.50 7.61
CA SER A 91 14.29 17.09 7.88
C SER A 91 13.32 17.50 6.80
N ASP A 92 13.75 18.30 5.84
CA ASP A 92 12.83 18.88 4.87
C ASP A 92 12.97 18.26 3.49
N MET A 93 12.51 17.03 3.39
CA MET A 93 12.47 16.36 2.10
C MET A 93 11.38 16.89 1.18
N THR A 94 10.41 17.58 1.75
CA THR A 94 9.32 18.12 0.95
C THR A 94 9.76 19.26 0.07
N SER A 95 10.89 19.87 0.38
CA SER A 95 11.43 20.94 -0.45
C SER A 95 12.12 20.43 -1.69
N LYS A 96 12.32 19.13 -1.79
CA LYS A 96 12.95 18.56 -2.98
C LYS A 96 12.00 18.64 -4.15
N LYS A 97 12.55 18.75 -5.30
CA LYS A 97 11.78 18.94 -6.49
C LYS A 97 11.12 17.71 -6.95
N ILE A 98 10.02 17.39 -6.36
CA ILE A 98 9.18 16.32 -6.81
C ILE A 98 8.03 16.98 -7.51
N ASP A 99 8.21 17.31 -8.69
CA ASP A 99 7.25 18.09 -9.45
C ASP A 99 6.71 17.27 -10.60
#